data_f165a497f5a34253744673e4d23c2a71
#
_entry.id   f165a497f5a34253744673e4d23c2a71
#
_cell.length_a   1.000
_cell.length_b   1.000
_cell.length_c   1.000
_cell.angle_alpha   90.00
_cell.angle_beta   90.00
_cell.angle_gamma   90.00
#
_symmetry.space_group_name_H-M   'P 1'
#
loop_
_entity.id
_entity.type
_entity.pdbx_description
1 polymer ?
#
loop_
_entity_poly.entity_id
_entity_poly.type
_entity_poly.pdbx_seq_one_letter_code
_entity_poly.pdbx_strand_id
1 'polypeptide(L)'
;MAAYLYIVQMDIPADKEADFNRIYDTQHVPNILTVPGVESCTRFKLESADVDGIPTYLALYAIDSPDIPQSGAWIAESDKGDWASQIRPHTSNRTHLIFKKVG
;
A
#
# COMPACT_ATOMS: atom_id res chain seq x y z
N MET A 1 -19.26 5.16 -1.78
CA MET A 1 -18.31 6.18 -1.29
C MET A 1 -17.51 5.61 -0.15
N ALA A 2 -16.20 5.77 -0.19
CA ALA A 2 -15.33 5.19 0.83
C ALA A 2 -15.50 5.91 2.17
N ALA A 3 -15.64 5.12 3.24
CA ALA A 3 -15.72 5.63 4.61
C ALA A 3 -14.42 5.35 5.39
N TYR A 4 -13.48 4.63 4.79
CA TYR A 4 -12.25 4.22 5.45
C TYR A 4 -11.03 4.49 4.56
N LEU A 5 -9.89 4.74 5.22
CA LEU A 5 -8.60 4.78 4.56
C LEU A 5 -7.73 3.65 5.10
N TYR A 6 -7.15 2.87 4.20
CA TYR A 6 -6.13 1.89 4.54
C TYR A 6 -4.78 2.47 4.14
N ILE A 7 -3.92 2.66 5.13
CA ILE A 7 -2.61 3.27 4.93
C ILE A 7 -1.55 2.21 5.15
N VAL A 8 -0.73 2.00 4.12
CA VAL A 8 0.39 1.05 4.15
C VAL A 8 1.66 1.86 3.98
N GLN A 9 2.56 1.73 4.96
CA GLN A 9 3.85 2.42 4.92
C GLN A 9 4.98 1.41 4.93
N MET A 10 6.10 1.75 4.30
CA MET A 10 7.27 0.87 4.28
C MET A 10 8.52 1.59 3.82
N ASP A 11 9.67 0.99 4.14
CA ASP A 11 10.97 1.37 3.60
C ASP A 11 11.41 0.34 2.57
N ILE A 12 12.26 0.77 1.65
CA ILE A 12 12.88 -0.06 0.63
C ILE A 12 14.36 0.36 0.48
N PRO A 13 15.30 -0.59 0.32
CA PRO A 13 16.70 -0.23 0.08
C PRO A 13 16.86 0.61 -1.19
N ALA A 14 17.84 1.52 -1.17
CA ALA A 14 18.06 2.45 -2.27
C ALA A 14 18.30 1.75 -3.61
N ASP A 15 18.99 0.62 -3.60
CA ASP A 15 19.28 -0.14 -4.83
C ASP A 15 18.04 -0.84 -5.41
N LYS A 16 16.94 -0.89 -4.68
CA LYS A 16 15.68 -1.49 -5.11
C LYS A 16 14.59 -0.46 -5.36
N GLU A 17 14.86 0.81 -5.09
CA GLU A 17 13.82 1.85 -5.13
C GLU A 17 13.19 2.01 -6.52
N ALA A 18 13.99 1.97 -7.57
CA ALA A 18 13.49 2.12 -8.94
C ALA A 18 12.53 0.97 -9.30
N ASP A 19 12.91 -0.27 -9.01
CA ASP A 19 12.04 -1.44 -9.24
C ASP A 19 10.81 -1.41 -8.35
N PHE A 20 10.97 -1.01 -7.09
CA PHE A 20 9.86 -0.86 -6.16
C PHE A 20 8.78 0.08 -6.73
N ASN A 21 9.19 1.26 -7.18
CA ASN A 21 8.24 2.24 -7.72
C ASN A 21 7.58 1.72 -9.00
N ARG A 22 8.36 1.16 -9.91
CA ARG A 22 7.85 0.62 -11.17
C ARG A 22 6.83 -0.50 -10.95
N ILE A 23 7.20 -1.49 -10.13
CA ILE A 23 6.34 -2.67 -9.90
C ILE A 23 5.10 -2.27 -9.11
N TYR A 24 5.25 -1.39 -8.11
CA TYR A 24 4.11 -0.92 -7.33
C TYR A 24 3.10 -0.21 -8.23
N ASP A 25 3.57 0.72 -9.07
CA ASP A 25 2.68 1.53 -9.91
C ASP A 25 2.09 0.75 -11.09
N THR A 26 2.86 -0.16 -11.69
CA THR A 26 2.43 -0.85 -12.92
C THR A 26 1.76 -2.19 -12.69
N GLN A 27 1.97 -2.81 -11.52
CA GLN A 27 1.43 -4.14 -11.23
C GLN A 27 0.59 -4.16 -9.95
N HIS A 28 1.17 -3.79 -8.82
CA HIS A 28 0.52 -3.96 -7.51
C HIS A 28 -0.74 -3.08 -7.38
N VAL A 29 -0.64 -1.80 -7.66
CA VAL A 29 -1.80 -0.90 -7.58
C VAL A 29 -2.90 -1.31 -8.55
N PRO A 30 -2.63 -1.57 -9.85
CA PRO A 30 -3.67 -2.03 -10.74
C PRO A 30 -4.35 -3.33 -10.29
N ASN A 31 -3.58 -4.28 -9.74
CA ASN A 31 -4.14 -5.52 -9.23
C ASN A 31 -5.07 -5.28 -8.03
N ILE A 32 -4.62 -4.47 -7.07
CA ILE A 32 -5.43 -4.16 -5.88
C ILE A 32 -6.70 -3.39 -6.26
N LEU A 33 -6.65 -2.53 -7.26
CA LEU A 33 -7.83 -1.78 -7.70
C LEU A 33 -8.94 -2.66 -8.28
N THR A 34 -8.66 -3.93 -8.59
CA THR A 34 -9.69 -4.88 -9.01
C THR A 34 -10.48 -5.47 -7.83
N VAL A 35 -10.01 -5.29 -6.59
CA VAL A 35 -10.67 -5.82 -5.41
C VAL A 35 -11.96 -5.04 -5.16
N PRO A 36 -13.11 -5.74 -4.99
CA PRO A 36 -14.38 -5.06 -4.73
C PRO A 36 -14.31 -4.17 -3.48
N GLY A 37 -14.78 -2.94 -3.59
CA GLY A 37 -14.79 -1.98 -2.50
C GLY A 37 -13.54 -1.12 -2.38
N VAL A 38 -12.53 -1.33 -3.21
CA VAL A 38 -11.36 -0.46 -3.30
C VAL A 38 -11.65 0.61 -4.35
N GLU A 39 -11.77 1.87 -3.91
CA GLU A 39 -12.08 2.97 -4.82
C GLU A 39 -10.85 3.55 -5.50
N SER A 40 -9.75 3.70 -4.76
CA SER A 40 -8.54 4.35 -5.27
C SER A 40 -7.32 3.96 -4.46
N CYS A 41 -6.16 4.21 -5.06
CA CYS A 41 -4.88 4.14 -4.38
C CYS A 41 -4.04 5.33 -4.83
N THR A 42 -3.47 6.06 -3.86
CA THR A 42 -2.54 7.15 -4.11
C THR A 42 -1.27 6.87 -3.32
N ARG A 43 -0.12 7.04 -3.97
CA ARG A 43 1.18 6.78 -3.36
C ARG A 43 1.89 8.08 -3.03
N PHE A 44 2.62 8.08 -1.91
CA PHE A 44 3.36 9.25 -1.44
C PHE A 44 4.74 8.83 -0.97
N LYS A 45 5.70 9.75 -1.09
CA LYS A 45 7.02 9.62 -0.49
C LYS A 45 7.16 10.68 0.60
N LEU A 46 7.73 10.29 1.73
CA LEU A 46 7.93 11.19 2.86
C LEU A 46 8.77 12.41 2.44
N GLU A 47 8.26 13.60 2.67
CA GLU A 47 8.98 14.85 2.44
C GLU A 47 9.70 15.30 3.70
N SER A 48 8.98 15.33 4.83
CA SER A 48 9.55 15.74 6.10
C SER A 48 8.74 15.18 7.26
N ALA A 49 9.38 15.04 8.43
CA ALA A 49 8.74 14.63 9.67
C ALA A 49 9.45 15.30 10.84
N ASP A 50 8.71 15.50 11.94
CA ASP A 50 9.24 16.06 13.17
C ASP A 50 9.69 14.96 14.15
N VAL A 51 9.59 13.71 13.75
CA VAL A 51 10.02 12.52 14.52
C VAL A 51 10.84 11.61 13.63
N ASP A 52 11.70 10.79 14.26
CA ASP A 52 12.51 9.82 13.55
C ASP A 52 11.75 8.52 13.31
N GLY A 53 12.22 7.71 12.36
CA GLY A 53 11.74 6.36 12.14
C GLY A 53 10.47 6.23 11.31
N ILE A 54 10.00 7.32 10.72
CA ILE A 54 8.83 7.28 9.85
C ILE A 54 9.20 6.60 8.53
N PRO A 55 8.41 5.62 8.06
CA PRO A 55 8.68 4.97 6.78
C PRO A 55 8.66 5.96 5.62
N THR A 56 9.51 5.70 4.61
CA THR A 56 9.72 6.60 3.48
C THR A 56 8.53 6.63 2.52
N TYR A 57 7.88 5.48 2.29
CA TYR A 57 6.80 5.37 1.32
C TYR A 57 5.46 5.08 1.99
N LEU A 58 4.41 5.66 1.41
CA LEU A 58 3.04 5.48 1.87
C LEU A 58 2.12 5.21 0.68
N ALA A 59 1.27 4.19 0.79
CA ALA A 59 0.16 3.97 -0.13
C ALA A 59 -1.14 4.20 0.64
N LEU A 60 -2.00 5.04 0.09
CA LEU A 60 -3.28 5.39 0.69
C LEU A 60 -4.40 4.81 -0.18
N TYR A 61 -5.13 3.85 0.38
CA TYR A 61 -6.27 3.22 -0.28
C TYR A 61 -7.57 3.73 0.31
N ALA A 62 -8.47 4.20 -0.54
CA ALA A 62 -9.84 4.52 -0.14
C ALA A 62 -10.67 3.24 -0.28
N ILE A 63 -11.27 2.75 0.81
CA ILE A 63 -11.98 1.49 0.86
C ILE A 63 -13.35 1.64 1.52
N ASP A 64 -14.30 0.77 1.13
CA ASP A 64 -15.68 0.83 1.62
C ASP A 64 -15.87 0.16 2.98
N SER A 65 -14.98 -0.77 3.35
CA SER A 65 -15.10 -1.55 4.58
C SER A 65 -13.72 -1.85 5.15
N PRO A 66 -13.56 -1.89 6.49
CA PRO A 66 -12.29 -2.20 7.11
C PRO A 66 -11.86 -3.67 6.93
N ASP A 67 -12.76 -4.54 6.49
CA ASP A 67 -12.46 -5.95 6.27
C ASP A 67 -11.77 -6.22 4.93
N ILE A 68 -11.81 -5.26 4.01
CA ILE A 68 -11.29 -5.45 2.63
C ILE A 68 -9.82 -5.87 2.60
N PRO A 69 -8.90 -5.26 3.35
CA PRO A 69 -7.49 -5.67 3.32
C PRO A 69 -7.22 -7.09 3.84
N GLN A 70 -8.17 -7.68 4.56
CA GLN A 70 -8.07 -9.04 5.08
C GLN A 70 -8.86 -10.04 4.24
N SER A 71 -9.55 -9.57 3.21
CA SER A 71 -10.37 -10.43 2.35
C SER A 71 -9.51 -11.35 1.48
N GLY A 72 -10.08 -12.49 1.08
CA GLY A 72 -9.42 -13.39 0.13
C GLY A 72 -9.13 -12.72 -1.20
N ALA A 73 -10.02 -11.85 -1.66
CA ALA A 73 -9.80 -11.10 -2.90
C ALA A 73 -8.57 -10.19 -2.82
N TRP A 74 -8.41 -9.46 -1.71
CA TRP A 74 -7.24 -8.61 -1.51
C TRP A 74 -5.95 -9.45 -1.48
N ILE A 75 -5.95 -10.51 -0.67
CA ILE A 75 -4.77 -11.37 -0.50
C ILE A 75 -4.36 -11.96 -1.86
N ALA A 76 -5.30 -12.45 -2.63
CA ALA A 76 -5.03 -13.04 -3.94
C ALA A 76 -4.42 -12.02 -4.91
N GLU A 77 -4.96 -10.79 -4.96
CA GLU A 77 -4.43 -9.74 -5.83
C GLU A 77 -3.08 -9.23 -5.34
N SER A 78 -2.90 -9.10 -4.03
CA SER A 78 -1.62 -8.66 -3.43
C SER A 78 -0.47 -9.65 -3.70
N ASP A 79 -0.78 -10.93 -3.87
CA ASP A 79 0.24 -11.95 -4.11
C ASP A 79 0.60 -12.12 -5.59
N LYS A 80 -0.09 -11.43 -6.49
CA LYS A 80 0.17 -11.53 -7.93
C LYS A 80 1.41 -10.76 -8.37
N GLY A 81 1.95 -11.21 -9.51
CA GLY A 81 3.03 -10.52 -10.20
C GLY A 81 4.34 -10.49 -9.43
N ASP A 82 5.16 -9.50 -9.72
CA ASP A 82 6.51 -9.39 -9.21
C ASP A 82 6.56 -8.77 -7.80
N TRP A 83 5.46 -8.21 -7.32
CA TRP A 83 5.43 -7.57 -6.02
C TRP A 83 5.80 -8.54 -4.89
N ALA A 84 5.07 -9.64 -4.78
CA ALA A 84 5.25 -10.60 -3.68
C ALA A 84 6.59 -11.31 -3.75
N SER A 85 7.08 -11.62 -4.96
CA SER A 85 8.30 -12.41 -5.14
C SER A 85 9.57 -11.57 -5.16
N GLN A 86 9.54 -10.37 -5.75
CA GLN A 86 10.74 -9.58 -6.00
C GLN A 86 10.89 -8.37 -5.09
N ILE A 87 9.80 -7.80 -4.60
CA ILE A 87 9.82 -6.53 -3.87
C ILE A 87 9.48 -6.70 -2.40
N ARG A 88 8.35 -7.35 -2.08
CA ARG A 88 7.88 -7.50 -0.69
C ARG A 88 8.96 -8.01 0.26
N PRO A 89 9.78 -9.01 -0.09
CA PRO A 89 10.81 -9.53 0.83
C PRO A 89 11.89 -8.51 1.21
N HIS A 90 12.05 -7.45 0.44
CA HIS A 90 13.04 -6.40 0.68
C HIS A 90 12.49 -5.20 1.43
N THR A 91 11.19 -5.17 1.69
CA THR A 91 10.57 -4.07 2.44
C THR A 91 10.80 -4.24 3.93
N SER A 92 10.86 -3.11 4.64
CA SER A 92 11.04 -3.07 6.09
C SER A 92 10.26 -1.91 6.69
N ASN A 93 10.24 -1.83 8.02
CA ASN A 93 9.59 -0.75 8.75
C ASN A 93 8.13 -0.58 8.30
N ARG A 94 7.42 -1.71 8.20
CA ARG A 94 6.06 -1.74 7.63
C ARG A 94 5.02 -1.41 8.69
N THR A 95 4.07 -0.55 8.30
CA THR A 95 2.87 -0.27 9.10
C THR A 95 1.63 -0.48 8.25
N HIS A 96 0.55 -0.93 8.89
CA HIS A 96 -0.74 -1.13 8.26
C HIS A 96 -1.79 -0.51 9.16
N LEU A 97 -2.43 0.57 8.70
CA LEU A 97 -3.34 1.37 9.52
C LEU A 97 -4.68 1.52 8.80
N ILE A 98 -5.76 1.44 9.56
CA ILE A 98 -7.09 1.71 9.03
C ILE A 98 -7.67 2.89 9.81
N PHE A 99 -8.09 3.92 9.07
CA PHE A 99 -8.75 5.10 9.64
C PHE A 99 -10.18 5.15 9.18
N LYS A 100 -11.08 5.44 10.10
CA LYS A 100 -12.49 5.63 9.80
C LYS A 100 -12.77 7.13 9.63
N LYS A 101 -13.54 7.46 8.61
CA LYS A 101 -13.96 8.84 8.38
C LYS A 101 -14.82 9.33 9.55
N VAL A 102 -14.57 10.54 10.03
CA VAL A 102 -15.38 11.23 11.02
C VAL A 102 -15.90 12.52 10.39
N GLY A 103 -17.19 12.78 10.52
CA GLY A 103 -17.80 13.97 9.95
C GLY A 103 -18.18 13.92 8.49
#